data_712c8ad02acf8eef2625226072cc9dd6
#
_entry.id   712c8ad02acf8eef2625226072cc9dd6
#
_cell.length_a   1.000
_cell.length_b   1.000
_cell.length_c   1.000
_cell.angle_alpha   90.00
_cell.angle_beta   90.00
_cell.angle_gamma   90.00
#
_symmetry.space_group_name_H-M   'P 1'
#
loop_
_entity.id
_entity.type
_entity.pdbx_description
1 polymer ?
#
loop_
_entity_poly.entity_id
_entity_poly.type
_entity_poly.pdbx_seq_one_letter_code
_entity_poly.pdbx_strand_id
1 'polypeptide(L)'
;MEALSRETLENMMEQAVAKATTVSFWPQGEAPGAKNSDAVFTPEPRHTGTSQYDRAVTGIRAPEITVYAPAKPNGIGILVTPGGSYRRVVVDKEGSVLAPFFNARGYTLFVMTYRMPGDGHEEGANAPLADAQRAMRYIRANAHEWKINPDRIGVLGFSSGGHVAASLGTRFAETVYMPIDNVDEQPARPAFMALVYPVVTLREDIGHSGSRLELVGAKPEKEDLRHYSLEERVDSTTPPTFLLHAIDDPAVKVENSLVFFNALREQGVPVEMHLFERGKHGFGIRDAQGLPLAIWPEMMMNWVATKV
;
A
#
# COMPACT_ATOMS: atom_id res chain seq x y z
N MET A 1 -2.88 -5.01 25.80
CA MET A 1 -3.53 -6.05 24.99
C MET A 1 -2.64 -7.28 25.06
N GLU A 2 -3.18 -8.45 25.38
CA GLU A 2 -2.42 -9.70 25.41
C GLU A 2 -1.98 -10.03 23.97
N ALA A 3 -0.73 -10.48 23.81
CA ALA A 3 -0.19 -10.81 22.49
C ALA A 3 -0.90 -12.06 21.94
N LEU A 4 -1.36 -11.98 20.70
CA LEU A 4 -1.97 -13.12 20.01
C LEU A 4 -0.89 -14.16 19.67
N SER A 5 -1.19 -15.44 19.88
CA SER A 5 -0.30 -16.51 19.44
C SER A 5 -0.24 -16.57 17.91
N ARG A 6 0.85 -17.12 17.39
CA ARG A 6 1.02 -17.33 15.94
C ARG A 6 -0.11 -18.21 15.37
N GLU A 7 -0.46 -19.30 16.07
CA GLU A 7 -1.56 -20.19 15.69
C GLU A 7 -2.91 -19.45 15.61
N THR A 8 -3.20 -18.60 16.59
CA THR A 8 -4.42 -17.77 16.58
C THR A 8 -4.46 -16.86 15.36
N LEU A 9 -3.35 -16.19 15.06
CA LEU A 9 -3.25 -15.31 13.89
C LEU A 9 -3.44 -16.09 12.58
N GLU A 10 -2.82 -17.26 12.44
CA GLU A 10 -2.96 -18.11 11.25
C GLU A 10 -4.40 -18.58 11.05
N ASN A 11 -5.09 -19.02 12.11
CA ASN A 11 -6.50 -19.41 12.05
C ASN A 11 -7.42 -18.24 11.65
N MET A 12 -7.17 -17.04 12.17
CA MET A 12 -7.92 -15.84 11.79
C MET A 12 -7.71 -15.49 10.31
N MET A 13 -6.47 -15.63 9.82
CA MET A 13 -6.16 -15.38 8.41
C MET A 13 -6.80 -16.42 7.50
N GLU A 14 -6.75 -17.70 7.84
CA GLU A 14 -7.39 -18.78 7.06
C GLU A 14 -8.88 -18.49 6.85
N GLN A 15 -9.57 -18.10 7.90
CA GLN A 15 -10.98 -17.73 7.82
C GLN A 15 -11.23 -16.50 6.94
N ALA A 16 -10.33 -15.51 6.98
CA ALA A 16 -10.45 -14.32 6.15
C ALA A 16 -10.17 -14.62 4.68
N VAL A 17 -9.12 -15.41 4.39
CA VAL A 17 -8.74 -15.81 3.03
C VAL A 17 -9.83 -16.69 2.39
N ALA A 18 -10.43 -17.60 3.14
CA ALA A 18 -11.50 -18.47 2.64
C ALA A 18 -12.77 -17.70 2.19
N LYS A 19 -12.96 -16.48 2.67
CA LYS A 19 -14.09 -15.60 2.32
C LYS A 19 -13.74 -14.50 1.33
N ALA A 20 -12.47 -14.38 0.99
CA ALA A 20 -11.99 -13.34 0.10
C ALA A 20 -12.41 -13.60 -1.35
N THR A 21 -12.63 -12.53 -2.09
CA THR A 21 -12.88 -12.60 -3.54
C THR A 21 -11.80 -11.80 -4.27
N THR A 22 -11.38 -12.28 -5.43
CA THR A 22 -10.41 -11.57 -6.26
C THR A 22 -11.09 -10.99 -7.48
N VAL A 23 -10.78 -9.74 -7.79
CA VAL A 23 -11.33 -9.02 -8.95
C VAL A 23 -10.20 -8.40 -9.76
N SER A 24 -10.33 -8.48 -11.09
CA SER A 24 -9.50 -7.74 -12.03
C SER A 24 -10.05 -6.33 -12.17
N PHE A 25 -9.20 -5.33 -12.07
CA PHE A 25 -9.61 -3.93 -12.19
C PHE A 25 -9.21 -3.27 -13.52
N TRP A 26 -8.40 -3.97 -14.32
CA TRP A 26 -8.14 -3.61 -15.70
C TRP A 26 -9.10 -4.36 -16.63
N PRO A 27 -9.59 -3.74 -17.72
CA PRO A 27 -10.41 -4.41 -18.71
C PRO A 27 -9.69 -5.64 -19.28
N GLN A 28 -10.41 -6.73 -19.47
CA GLN A 28 -9.87 -8.00 -19.97
C GLN A 28 -8.76 -8.64 -19.12
N GLY A 29 -8.55 -8.13 -17.88
CA GLY A 29 -7.57 -8.66 -16.94
C GLY A 29 -6.13 -8.22 -17.19
N GLU A 30 -5.87 -7.38 -18.18
CA GLU A 30 -4.52 -6.88 -18.49
C GLU A 30 -4.44 -5.37 -18.39
N ALA A 31 -3.37 -4.86 -17.76
CA ALA A 31 -3.06 -3.45 -17.78
C ALA A 31 -2.56 -3.04 -19.17
N PRO A 32 -2.94 -1.86 -19.68
CA PRO A 32 -2.35 -1.30 -20.90
C PRO A 32 -0.83 -1.22 -20.75
N GLY A 33 -0.09 -1.46 -21.82
CA GLY A 33 1.37 -1.42 -21.77
C GLY A 33 2.03 -2.56 -21.00
N ALA A 34 1.26 -3.53 -20.51
CA ALA A 34 1.81 -4.71 -19.87
C ALA A 34 2.62 -5.53 -20.89
N LYS A 35 3.91 -5.72 -20.62
CA LYS A 35 4.74 -6.57 -21.43
C LYS A 35 4.56 -8.04 -21.06
N ASN A 36 4.73 -8.91 -22.05
CA ASN A 36 4.79 -10.34 -21.84
C ASN A 36 6.03 -10.64 -20.99
N SER A 37 5.83 -10.92 -19.70
CA SER A 37 6.79 -11.68 -18.94
C SER A 37 6.35 -13.14 -19.01
N ASP A 38 7.29 -14.06 -19.26
CA ASP A 38 7.04 -15.50 -19.12
C ASP A 38 6.81 -15.92 -17.66
N ALA A 39 6.83 -14.93 -16.74
CA ALA A 39 6.60 -15.14 -15.33
C ALA A 39 5.12 -15.41 -15.07
N VAL A 40 4.83 -16.64 -14.72
CA VAL A 40 3.50 -17.04 -14.24
C VAL A 40 3.25 -16.41 -12.88
N PHE A 41 2.13 -15.70 -12.74
CA PHE A 41 1.64 -15.22 -11.46
C PHE A 41 1.43 -16.40 -10.50
N THR A 42 2.36 -16.61 -9.61
CA THR A 42 2.27 -17.65 -8.59
C THR A 42 2.65 -17.05 -7.24
N PRO A 43 1.74 -17.02 -6.26
CA PRO A 43 2.10 -16.67 -4.89
C PRO A 43 3.03 -17.74 -4.33
N GLU A 44 4.27 -17.35 -4.02
CA GLU A 44 5.27 -18.25 -3.46
C GLU A 44 5.53 -17.93 -1.99
N PRO A 45 5.81 -18.96 -1.14
CA PRO A 45 6.28 -18.73 0.21
C PRO A 45 7.57 -17.89 0.18
N ARG A 46 7.64 -16.87 1.03
CA ARG A 46 8.81 -15.98 1.10
C ARG A 46 10.06 -16.68 1.64
N HIS A 47 9.85 -17.68 2.48
CA HIS A 47 10.90 -18.47 3.10
C HIS A 47 10.50 -19.94 3.17
N THR A 48 11.45 -20.84 2.95
CA THR A 48 11.23 -22.28 3.12
C THR A 48 10.93 -22.62 4.59
N GLY A 49 9.85 -23.39 4.83
CA GLY A 49 9.42 -23.79 6.17
C GLY A 49 8.61 -22.73 6.94
N THR A 50 8.21 -21.63 6.28
CA THR A 50 7.29 -20.66 6.87
C THR A 50 5.83 -21.06 6.68
N SER A 51 4.92 -20.34 7.36
CA SER A 51 3.48 -20.46 7.18
C SER A 51 3.09 -20.37 5.70
N GLN A 52 2.11 -21.16 5.28
CA GLN A 52 1.45 -21.03 3.97
C GLN A 52 0.85 -19.62 3.73
N TYR A 53 0.74 -18.80 4.75
CA TYR A 53 0.28 -17.41 4.71
C TYR A 53 1.42 -16.40 4.84
N ASP A 54 2.58 -16.68 4.30
CA ASP A 54 3.69 -15.72 4.15
C ASP A 54 4.17 -15.69 2.69
N ARG A 55 3.23 -15.39 1.78
CA ARG A 55 3.44 -15.40 0.34
C ARG A 55 3.83 -14.04 -0.20
N ALA A 56 4.58 -14.05 -1.28
CA ALA A 56 4.81 -12.89 -2.13
C ALA A 56 4.59 -13.24 -3.61
N VAL A 57 4.30 -12.23 -4.41
CA VAL A 57 3.99 -12.36 -5.84
C VAL A 57 5.00 -11.57 -6.65
N THR A 58 5.49 -12.18 -7.73
CA THR A 58 6.39 -11.58 -8.73
C THR A 58 5.83 -11.71 -10.14
N GLY A 59 6.41 -11.02 -11.12
CA GLY A 59 6.01 -11.17 -12.52
C GLY A 59 4.57 -10.74 -12.80
N ILE A 60 4.11 -9.70 -12.13
CA ILE A 60 2.72 -9.23 -12.21
C ILE A 60 2.51 -8.49 -13.52
N ARG A 61 1.71 -9.09 -14.39
CA ARG A 61 1.26 -8.52 -15.67
C ARG A 61 -0.21 -8.08 -15.60
N ALA A 62 -1.00 -8.89 -14.93
CA ALA A 62 -2.42 -8.69 -14.69
C ALA A 62 -2.63 -8.43 -13.18
N PRO A 63 -2.48 -7.18 -12.71
CA PRO A 63 -2.66 -6.88 -11.31
C PRO A 63 -4.13 -7.03 -10.90
N GLU A 64 -4.34 -7.51 -9.68
CA GLU A 64 -5.66 -7.84 -9.13
C GLU A 64 -5.85 -7.24 -7.75
N ILE A 65 -7.09 -7.16 -7.33
CA ILE A 65 -7.48 -6.81 -5.97
C ILE A 65 -8.11 -8.03 -5.30
N THR A 66 -7.56 -8.43 -4.15
CA THR A 66 -8.23 -9.35 -3.24
C THR A 66 -9.05 -8.57 -2.23
N VAL A 67 -10.36 -8.78 -2.23
CA VAL A 67 -11.32 -8.06 -1.38
C VAL A 67 -11.61 -8.87 -0.12
N TYR A 68 -11.40 -8.23 1.02
CA TYR A 68 -11.76 -8.75 2.34
C TYR A 68 -12.90 -7.91 2.90
N ALA A 69 -14.13 -8.37 2.68
CA ALA A 69 -15.33 -7.67 3.13
C ALA A 69 -15.73 -8.10 4.55
N PRO A 70 -16.08 -7.17 5.44
CA PRO A 70 -16.59 -7.50 6.77
C PRO A 70 -18.03 -7.96 6.71
N ALA A 71 -18.48 -8.70 7.73
CA ALA A 71 -19.89 -9.11 7.86
C ALA A 71 -20.85 -7.91 8.00
N LYS A 72 -20.36 -6.82 8.61
CA LYS A 72 -21.11 -5.57 8.81
C LYS A 72 -20.22 -4.38 8.38
N PRO A 73 -20.32 -3.95 7.12
CA PRO A 73 -19.54 -2.80 6.63
C PRO A 73 -19.88 -1.49 7.37
N ASN A 74 -18.85 -0.71 7.70
CA ASN A 74 -19.00 0.63 8.28
C ASN A 74 -19.02 1.75 7.23
N GLY A 75 -18.97 1.38 5.95
CA GLY A 75 -18.96 2.30 4.82
C GLY A 75 -17.56 2.81 4.42
N ILE A 76 -16.49 2.34 5.05
CA ILE A 76 -15.11 2.77 4.74
C ILE A 76 -14.39 1.66 3.97
N GLY A 77 -13.78 2.02 2.83
CA GLY A 77 -12.88 1.18 2.06
C GLY A 77 -11.41 1.58 2.24
N ILE A 78 -10.50 0.62 2.21
CA ILE A 78 -9.06 0.86 2.26
C ILE A 78 -8.37 0.07 1.14
N LEU A 79 -7.80 0.78 0.17
CA LEU A 79 -6.86 0.20 -0.79
C LEU A 79 -5.54 -0.08 -0.07
N VAL A 80 -5.11 -1.33 -0.05
CA VAL A 80 -3.86 -1.75 0.60
C VAL A 80 -2.80 -2.01 -0.47
N THR A 81 -1.66 -1.35 -0.34
CA THR A 81 -0.48 -1.51 -1.20
C THR A 81 0.65 -2.14 -0.39
N PRO A 82 0.81 -3.48 -0.43
CA PRO A 82 1.88 -4.16 0.29
C PRO A 82 3.26 -3.81 -0.26
N GLY A 83 4.30 -3.94 0.56
CA GLY A 83 5.69 -3.73 0.15
C GLY A 83 6.32 -4.93 -0.54
N GLY A 84 7.64 -4.86 -0.70
CA GLY A 84 8.45 -5.90 -1.33
C GLY A 84 9.62 -5.34 -2.13
N SER A 85 10.03 -4.10 -1.84
CA SER A 85 11.17 -3.40 -2.45
C SER A 85 11.07 -3.19 -3.96
N TYR A 86 9.86 -3.16 -4.53
CA TYR A 86 9.58 -3.15 -5.97
C TYR A 86 10.10 -4.36 -6.75
N ARG A 87 10.41 -5.47 -6.03
CA ARG A 87 10.78 -6.77 -6.62
C ARG A 87 9.64 -7.77 -6.59
N ARG A 88 8.71 -7.57 -5.65
CA ARG A 88 7.56 -8.45 -5.37
C ARG A 88 6.50 -7.69 -4.59
N VAL A 89 5.33 -8.28 -4.45
CA VAL A 89 4.26 -7.81 -3.55
C VAL A 89 4.05 -8.82 -2.43
N VAL A 90 4.22 -8.41 -1.17
CA VAL A 90 4.11 -9.27 0.04
C VAL A 90 2.63 -9.35 0.45
N VAL A 91 1.86 -10.21 -0.23
CA VAL A 91 0.39 -10.22 -0.17
C VAL A 91 -0.20 -10.71 1.15
N ASP A 92 0.56 -11.44 1.95
CA ASP A 92 0.04 -11.94 3.24
C ASP A 92 0.46 -11.06 4.42
N LYS A 93 1.76 -10.87 4.66
CA LYS A 93 2.27 -10.17 5.84
C LYS A 93 1.80 -8.71 5.92
N GLU A 94 1.65 -8.06 4.76
CA GLU A 94 1.23 -6.66 4.63
C GLU A 94 -0.13 -6.54 3.87
N GLY A 95 -0.87 -7.63 3.80
CA GLY A 95 -2.15 -7.73 3.13
C GLY A 95 -3.15 -8.57 3.92
N SER A 96 -3.26 -9.88 3.63
CA SER A 96 -4.31 -10.74 4.20
C SER A 96 -4.35 -10.76 5.73
N VAL A 97 -3.20 -10.63 6.41
CA VAL A 97 -3.11 -10.60 7.88
C VAL A 97 -3.84 -9.40 8.50
N LEU A 98 -4.06 -8.33 7.75
CA LEU A 98 -4.76 -7.14 8.21
C LEU A 98 -6.28 -7.39 8.32
N ALA A 99 -6.81 -8.25 7.45
CA ALA A 99 -8.25 -8.42 7.27
C ALA A 99 -9.01 -8.72 8.57
N PRO A 100 -8.60 -9.67 9.43
CA PRO A 100 -9.32 -9.94 10.67
C PRO A 100 -9.47 -8.73 11.58
N PHE A 101 -8.45 -7.87 11.65
CA PHE A 101 -8.41 -6.70 12.53
C PHE A 101 -9.30 -5.57 12.02
N PHE A 102 -9.19 -5.26 10.75
CA PHE A 102 -9.96 -4.18 10.12
C PHE A 102 -11.41 -4.57 9.89
N ASN A 103 -11.67 -5.80 9.46
CA ASN A 103 -13.03 -6.30 9.26
C ASN A 103 -13.82 -6.37 10.59
N ALA A 104 -13.16 -6.66 11.72
CA ALA A 104 -13.79 -6.62 13.03
C ALA A 104 -14.37 -5.23 13.38
N ARG A 105 -13.84 -4.17 12.77
CA ARG A 105 -14.29 -2.77 12.89
C ARG A 105 -15.13 -2.30 11.70
N GLY A 106 -15.48 -3.21 10.78
CA GLY A 106 -16.36 -2.94 9.65
C GLY A 106 -15.66 -2.33 8.42
N TYR A 107 -14.33 -2.23 8.38
CA TYR A 107 -13.60 -1.75 7.21
C TYR A 107 -13.55 -2.82 6.13
N THR A 108 -13.75 -2.45 4.87
CA THR A 108 -13.49 -3.32 3.72
C THR A 108 -12.08 -3.08 3.21
N LEU A 109 -11.27 -4.14 3.11
CA LEU A 109 -9.90 -4.06 2.59
C LEU A 109 -9.84 -4.55 1.15
N PHE A 110 -9.08 -3.83 0.34
CA PHE A 110 -8.79 -4.09 -1.06
C PHE A 110 -7.28 -4.24 -1.22
N VAL A 111 -6.77 -5.46 -1.04
CA VAL A 111 -5.33 -5.75 -1.14
C VAL A 111 -4.97 -5.92 -2.59
N MET A 112 -4.19 -4.98 -3.15
CA MET A 112 -3.82 -5.02 -4.55
C MET A 112 -2.43 -5.64 -4.77
N THR A 113 -2.30 -6.31 -5.90
CA THR A 113 -1.01 -6.51 -6.55
C THR A 113 -0.80 -5.39 -7.57
N TYR A 114 0.44 -5.09 -7.92
CA TYR A 114 0.77 -4.04 -8.87
C TYR A 114 2.02 -4.42 -9.67
N ARG A 115 2.12 -3.92 -10.89
CA ARG A 115 3.24 -4.18 -11.79
C ARG A 115 4.54 -3.59 -11.25
N MET A 116 5.63 -4.32 -11.42
CA MET A 116 6.94 -3.87 -10.95
C MET A 116 7.60 -2.95 -11.98
N PRO A 117 8.28 -1.86 -11.53
CA PRO A 117 8.97 -0.94 -12.44
C PRO A 117 10.03 -1.63 -13.31
N GLY A 118 10.74 -2.61 -12.73
CA GLY A 118 11.83 -3.34 -13.38
C GLY A 118 11.39 -4.40 -14.40
N ASP A 119 10.10 -4.73 -14.49
CA ASP A 119 9.58 -5.77 -15.39
C ASP A 119 9.42 -5.29 -16.85
N GLY A 120 9.79 -4.03 -17.13
CA GLY A 120 9.86 -3.49 -18.49
C GLY A 120 8.52 -3.11 -19.10
N HIS A 121 7.48 -2.87 -18.30
CA HIS A 121 6.21 -2.31 -18.75
C HIS A 121 6.37 -0.91 -19.37
N GLU A 122 5.45 -0.52 -20.25
CA GLU A 122 5.56 0.75 -21.00
C GLU A 122 5.58 1.97 -20.08
N GLU A 123 4.84 1.93 -18.94
CA GLU A 123 4.81 3.01 -17.96
C GLU A 123 6.08 3.08 -17.09
N GLY A 124 6.95 2.08 -17.16
CA GLY A 124 8.21 2.04 -16.40
C GLY A 124 8.02 2.26 -14.91
N ALA A 125 8.69 3.28 -14.37
CA ALA A 125 8.59 3.64 -12.96
C ALA A 125 7.18 4.11 -12.52
N ASN A 126 6.32 4.47 -13.46
CA ASN A 126 4.92 4.84 -13.18
C ASN A 126 3.93 3.66 -13.19
N ALA A 127 4.35 2.45 -13.59
CA ALA A 127 3.44 1.30 -13.64
C ALA A 127 2.73 1.02 -12.30
N PRO A 128 3.41 1.04 -11.13
CA PRO A 128 2.72 0.89 -9.83
C PRO A 128 1.70 1.99 -9.54
N LEU A 129 1.98 3.23 -9.93
CA LEU A 129 1.05 4.35 -9.75
C LEU A 129 -0.14 4.24 -10.70
N ALA A 130 0.08 3.85 -11.94
CA ALA A 130 -1.00 3.60 -12.91
C ALA A 130 -1.99 2.55 -12.37
N ASP A 131 -1.46 1.45 -11.86
CA ASP A 131 -2.28 0.40 -11.24
C ASP A 131 -3.02 0.90 -10.00
N ALA A 132 -2.36 1.69 -9.13
CA ALA A 132 -2.99 2.24 -7.93
C ALA A 132 -4.09 3.28 -8.25
N GLN A 133 -3.87 4.15 -9.23
CA GLN A 133 -4.90 5.09 -9.70
C GLN A 133 -6.11 4.34 -10.27
N ARG A 134 -5.86 3.33 -11.11
CA ARG A 134 -6.95 2.53 -11.70
C ARG A 134 -7.69 1.72 -10.63
N ALA A 135 -6.98 1.10 -9.69
CA ALA A 135 -7.58 0.36 -8.58
C ALA A 135 -8.50 1.27 -7.74
N MET A 136 -8.04 2.48 -7.38
CA MET A 136 -8.84 3.45 -6.63
C MET A 136 -10.11 3.85 -7.39
N ARG A 137 -10.01 4.13 -8.68
CA ARG A 137 -11.14 4.45 -9.56
C ARG A 137 -12.12 3.29 -9.67
N TYR A 138 -11.60 2.06 -9.83
CA TYR A 138 -12.42 0.85 -9.90
C TYR A 138 -13.20 0.60 -8.61
N ILE A 139 -12.55 0.70 -7.45
CA ILE A 139 -13.22 0.55 -6.15
C ILE A 139 -14.32 1.61 -5.99
N ARG A 140 -14.04 2.84 -6.38
CA ARG A 140 -15.01 3.94 -6.28
C ARG A 140 -16.21 3.75 -7.19
N ALA A 141 -15.99 3.35 -8.44
CA ALA A 141 -17.06 3.06 -9.41
C ALA A 141 -17.98 1.92 -8.95
N ASN A 142 -17.45 0.94 -8.24
CA ASN A 142 -18.15 -0.26 -7.78
C ASN A 142 -18.42 -0.26 -6.27
N ALA A 143 -18.34 0.89 -5.60
CA ALA A 143 -18.46 1.01 -4.14
C ALA A 143 -19.74 0.40 -3.56
N HIS A 144 -20.84 0.42 -4.32
CA HIS A 144 -22.12 -0.15 -3.92
C HIS A 144 -22.09 -1.68 -3.72
N GLU A 145 -21.24 -2.41 -4.47
CA GLU A 145 -21.10 -3.87 -4.36
C GLU A 145 -20.59 -4.28 -2.98
N TRP A 146 -19.74 -3.46 -2.38
CA TRP A 146 -19.14 -3.70 -1.06
C TRP A 146 -19.79 -2.88 0.06
N LYS A 147 -20.87 -2.15 -0.25
CA LYS A 147 -21.60 -1.31 0.73
C LYS A 147 -20.68 -0.28 1.40
N ILE A 148 -19.78 0.31 0.63
CA ILE A 148 -18.90 1.41 1.06
C ILE A 148 -19.33 2.72 0.43
N ASN A 149 -18.98 3.84 1.09
CA ASN A 149 -19.20 5.16 0.52
C ASN A 149 -18.02 5.48 -0.41
N PRO A 150 -18.25 5.85 -1.70
CA PRO A 150 -17.20 6.19 -2.65
C PRO A 150 -16.30 7.35 -2.21
N ASP A 151 -16.78 8.22 -1.32
CA ASP A 151 -16.01 9.35 -0.79
C ASP A 151 -15.20 8.99 0.47
N ARG A 152 -15.36 7.76 0.98
CA ARG A 152 -14.68 7.27 2.20
C ARG A 152 -13.71 6.11 1.89
N ILE A 153 -12.95 6.25 0.82
CA ILE A 153 -11.95 5.25 0.40
C ILE A 153 -10.56 5.85 0.59
N GLY A 154 -9.78 5.28 1.50
CA GLY A 154 -8.40 5.64 1.75
C GLY A 154 -7.40 4.65 1.15
N VAL A 155 -6.11 4.93 1.36
CA VAL A 155 -5.02 4.04 0.99
C VAL A 155 -4.13 3.75 2.20
N LEU A 156 -3.69 2.48 2.33
CA LEU A 156 -2.75 2.02 3.35
C LEU A 156 -1.56 1.35 2.67
N GLY A 157 -0.36 1.91 2.84
CA GLY A 157 0.84 1.40 2.20
C GLY A 157 1.96 1.05 3.19
N PHE A 158 2.72 0.00 2.83
CA PHE A 158 3.81 -0.54 3.65
C PHE A 158 5.12 -0.51 2.88
N SER A 159 6.23 -0.08 3.50
CA SER A 159 7.56 -0.15 2.89
C SER A 159 7.60 0.49 1.49
N SER A 160 8.02 -0.23 0.43
CA SER A 160 7.90 0.24 -0.96
C SER A 160 6.45 0.41 -1.43
N GLY A 161 5.50 -0.36 -0.88
CA GLY A 161 4.07 -0.11 -1.06
C GLY A 161 3.61 1.20 -0.39
N GLY A 162 4.31 1.65 0.64
CA GLY A 162 4.17 3.00 1.20
C GLY A 162 4.53 4.08 0.18
N HIS A 163 5.54 3.84 -0.66
CA HIS A 163 5.86 4.72 -1.78
C HIS A 163 4.76 4.72 -2.85
N VAL A 164 4.17 3.56 -3.16
CA VAL A 164 3.01 3.48 -4.07
C VAL A 164 1.82 4.26 -3.52
N ALA A 165 1.50 4.09 -2.23
CA ALA A 165 0.42 4.82 -1.56
C ALA A 165 0.67 6.34 -1.53
N ALA A 166 1.89 6.75 -1.19
CA ALA A 166 2.29 8.16 -1.18
C ALA A 166 2.30 8.76 -2.59
N SER A 167 2.73 8.00 -3.61
CA SER A 167 2.61 8.40 -5.02
C SER A 167 1.14 8.62 -5.40
N LEU A 168 0.25 7.71 -5.01
CA LEU A 168 -1.18 7.90 -5.24
C LEU A 168 -1.71 9.16 -4.53
N GLY A 169 -1.29 9.43 -3.29
CA GLY A 169 -1.75 10.58 -2.52
C GLY A 169 -1.20 11.93 -3.00
N THR A 170 -0.01 11.97 -3.60
CA THR A 170 0.64 13.21 -4.05
C THR A 170 0.55 13.43 -5.56
N ARG A 171 0.29 12.37 -6.33
CA ARG A 171 0.29 12.37 -7.80
C ARG A 171 -1.01 11.82 -8.40
N PHE A 172 -2.11 11.83 -7.63
CA PHE A 172 -3.42 11.29 -8.06
C PHE A 172 -3.98 11.94 -9.32
N ALA A 173 -3.60 13.19 -9.61
CA ALA A 173 -4.07 13.97 -10.76
C ALA A 173 -3.17 13.82 -12.00
N GLU A 174 -1.99 13.21 -11.86
CA GLU A 174 -1.11 12.98 -13.00
C GLU A 174 -1.69 11.95 -13.98
N THR A 175 -1.58 12.21 -15.27
CA THR A 175 -1.96 11.25 -16.31
C THR A 175 -0.78 10.30 -16.54
N VAL A 176 -0.80 9.14 -15.89
CA VAL A 176 0.27 8.12 -16.02
C VAL A 176 -0.16 6.94 -16.90
N TYR A 177 -1.39 6.92 -17.35
CA TYR A 177 -1.92 6.04 -18.40
C TYR A 177 -3.09 6.72 -19.12
N MET A 178 -3.40 6.29 -20.34
CA MET A 178 -4.53 6.82 -21.10
C MET A 178 -5.86 6.24 -20.58
N PRO A 179 -6.90 7.05 -20.37
CA PRO A 179 -8.22 6.56 -20.00
C PRO A 179 -8.75 5.52 -21.00
N ILE A 180 -9.42 4.47 -20.48
CA ILE A 180 -9.86 3.32 -21.27
C ILE A 180 -11.38 3.23 -21.32
N ASP A 181 -12.04 3.50 -20.19
CA ASP A 181 -13.48 3.37 -20.03
C ASP A 181 -14.00 4.38 -18.99
N ASN A 182 -15.30 4.33 -18.71
CA ASN A 182 -15.98 5.24 -17.78
C ASN A 182 -15.53 5.09 -16.30
N VAL A 183 -14.85 4.02 -15.94
CA VAL A 183 -14.21 3.90 -14.61
C VAL A 183 -13.14 4.99 -14.43
N ASP A 184 -12.46 5.37 -15.51
CA ASP A 184 -11.42 6.39 -15.48
C ASP A 184 -11.95 7.82 -15.30
N GLU A 185 -13.26 8.02 -15.38
CA GLU A 185 -13.93 9.29 -15.02
C GLU A 185 -13.97 9.51 -13.49
N GLN A 186 -13.80 8.43 -12.70
CA GLN A 186 -13.75 8.52 -11.25
C GLN A 186 -12.45 9.17 -10.78
N PRO A 187 -12.48 9.99 -9.70
CA PRO A 187 -11.27 10.55 -9.14
C PRO A 187 -10.38 9.46 -8.50
N ALA A 188 -9.07 9.55 -8.73
CA ALA A 188 -8.10 8.64 -8.09
C ALA A 188 -7.64 9.11 -6.71
N ARG A 189 -8.01 10.34 -6.26
CA ARG A 189 -7.57 10.89 -4.98
C ARG A 189 -8.15 10.09 -3.81
N PRO A 190 -7.32 9.52 -2.90
CA PRO A 190 -7.82 8.88 -1.69
C PRO A 190 -8.39 9.90 -0.70
N ALA A 191 -9.35 9.48 0.13
CA ALA A 191 -9.93 10.31 1.19
C ALA A 191 -8.93 10.55 2.34
N PHE A 192 -8.08 9.57 2.61
CA PHE A 192 -6.98 9.62 3.57
C PHE A 192 -5.85 8.70 3.13
N MET A 193 -4.67 8.91 3.69
CA MET A 193 -3.48 8.09 3.44
C MET A 193 -2.89 7.60 4.77
N ALA A 194 -2.55 6.33 4.86
CA ALA A 194 -1.83 5.75 5.99
C ALA A 194 -0.56 5.06 5.48
N LEU A 195 0.57 5.38 6.08
CA LEU A 195 1.88 4.90 5.65
C LEU A 195 2.61 4.28 6.84
N VAL A 196 2.99 3.02 6.70
CA VAL A 196 3.65 2.24 7.75
C VAL A 196 5.07 1.88 7.29
N TYR A 197 6.07 2.35 8.00
CA TYR A 197 7.51 2.28 7.65
C TYR A 197 7.79 2.55 6.17
N PRO A 198 7.25 3.65 5.62
CA PRO A 198 7.24 3.85 4.18
C PRO A 198 8.61 4.21 3.61
N VAL A 199 8.88 3.74 2.40
CA VAL A 199 9.80 4.43 1.52
C VAL A 199 9.08 5.68 1.01
N VAL A 200 9.74 6.83 1.03
CA VAL A 200 9.18 8.11 0.58
C VAL A 200 10.16 8.82 -0.34
N THR A 201 11.41 8.94 0.09
CA THR A 201 12.45 9.68 -0.63
C THR A 201 13.42 8.75 -1.36
N LEU A 202 13.91 9.19 -2.50
CA LEU A 202 14.99 8.52 -3.24
C LEU A 202 16.36 9.16 -3.01
N ARG A 203 16.48 10.09 -2.07
CA ARG A 203 17.75 10.70 -1.69
C ARG A 203 18.78 9.63 -1.31
N GLU A 204 20.07 9.86 -1.64
CA GLU A 204 21.11 8.86 -1.41
C GLU A 204 21.42 8.63 0.07
N ASP A 205 21.30 9.68 0.89
CA ASP A 205 21.64 9.67 2.32
C ASP A 205 20.62 8.93 3.19
N ILE A 206 19.34 8.99 2.84
CA ILE A 206 18.23 8.45 3.66
C ILE A 206 17.30 7.51 2.91
N GLY A 207 17.30 7.51 1.58
CA GLY A 207 16.43 6.66 0.77
C GLY A 207 16.81 5.18 0.84
N HIS A 208 15.83 4.31 0.63
CA HIS A 208 16.05 2.86 0.56
C HIS A 208 16.68 2.49 -0.79
N SER A 209 17.97 2.11 -0.78
CA SER A 209 18.77 1.85 -1.99
C SER A 209 18.17 0.77 -2.89
N GLY A 210 17.62 -0.31 -2.30
CA GLY A 210 16.99 -1.39 -3.04
C GLY A 210 15.76 -0.91 -3.83
N SER A 211 14.84 -0.19 -3.19
CA SER A 211 13.65 0.37 -3.86
C SER A 211 14.03 1.41 -4.91
N ARG A 212 15.03 2.25 -4.64
CA ARG A 212 15.55 3.21 -5.62
C ARG A 212 16.08 2.52 -6.88
N LEU A 213 16.90 1.47 -6.69
CA LEU A 213 17.45 0.69 -7.80
C LEU A 213 16.36 0.10 -8.70
N GLU A 214 15.35 -0.51 -8.10
CA GLU A 214 14.25 -1.14 -8.86
C GLU A 214 13.33 -0.11 -9.52
N LEU A 215 13.13 1.05 -8.89
CA LEU A 215 12.22 2.07 -9.40
C LEU A 215 12.82 2.88 -10.56
N VAL A 216 14.06 3.36 -10.39
CA VAL A 216 14.70 4.31 -11.33
C VAL A 216 16.04 3.81 -11.90
N GLY A 217 16.41 2.57 -11.63
CA GLY A 217 17.63 1.96 -12.16
C GLY A 217 18.91 2.32 -11.40
N ALA A 218 20.03 1.80 -11.90
CA ALA A 218 21.34 1.92 -11.24
C ALA A 218 22.00 3.29 -11.42
N LYS A 219 21.61 4.05 -12.42
CA LYS A 219 22.17 5.37 -12.76
C LYS A 219 21.05 6.36 -13.07
N PRO A 220 20.24 6.71 -12.06
CA PRO A 220 19.13 7.64 -12.26
C PRO A 220 19.67 9.05 -12.49
N GLU A 221 18.97 9.83 -13.30
CA GLU A 221 19.21 11.26 -13.39
C GLU A 221 18.75 11.97 -12.11
N LYS A 222 19.29 13.14 -11.84
CA LYS A 222 18.91 13.94 -10.66
C LYS A 222 17.41 14.29 -10.67
N GLU A 223 16.86 14.50 -11.85
CA GLU A 223 15.44 14.80 -12.02
C GLU A 223 14.57 13.59 -11.64
N ASP A 224 14.96 12.35 -12.00
CA ASP A 224 14.25 11.15 -11.59
C ASP A 224 14.25 11.02 -10.06
N LEU A 225 15.39 11.26 -9.41
CA LEU A 225 15.47 11.20 -7.95
C LEU A 225 14.52 12.21 -7.29
N ARG A 226 14.42 13.43 -7.84
CA ARG A 226 13.51 14.47 -7.34
C ARG A 226 12.05 14.13 -7.65
N HIS A 227 11.77 13.68 -8.88
CA HIS A 227 10.40 13.35 -9.31
C HIS A 227 9.76 12.27 -8.46
N TYR A 228 10.52 11.25 -8.07
CA TYR A 228 10.07 10.14 -7.25
C TYR A 228 10.39 10.28 -5.75
N SER A 229 10.95 11.42 -5.31
CA SER A 229 11.03 11.80 -3.89
C SER A 229 9.74 12.53 -3.50
N LEU A 230 8.87 11.83 -2.81
CA LEU A 230 7.46 12.24 -2.68
C LEU A 230 7.26 13.38 -1.67
N GLU A 231 8.21 13.64 -0.79
CA GLU A 231 8.24 14.85 0.04
C GLU A 231 8.29 16.13 -0.82
N GLU A 232 8.87 16.07 -2.02
CA GLU A 232 8.91 17.18 -2.97
C GLU A 232 7.62 17.32 -3.80
N ARG A 233 6.70 16.36 -3.68
CA ARG A 233 5.42 16.31 -4.42
C ARG A 233 4.21 16.66 -3.57
N VAL A 234 4.41 16.91 -2.28
CA VAL A 234 3.34 17.30 -1.35
C VAL A 234 2.85 18.70 -1.69
N ASP A 235 1.54 18.86 -1.77
CA ASP A 235 0.86 20.14 -1.89
C ASP A 235 -0.40 20.19 -1.01
N SER A 236 -1.11 21.30 -1.00
CA SER A 236 -2.31 21.50 -0.18
C SER A 236 -3.49 20.58 -0.54
N THR A 237 -3.43 19.87 -1.68
CA THR A 237 -4.45 18.91 -2.13
C THR A 237 -4.15 17.48 -1.69
N THR A 238 -2.95 17.24 -1.15
CA THR A 238 -2.54 15.94 -0.59
C THR A 238 -3.51 15.51 0.52
N PRO A 239 -3.95 14.25 0.57
CA PRO A 239 -4.90 13.79 1.58
C PRO A 239 -4.37 13.87 3.00
N PRO A 240 -5.25 14.00 4.03
CA PRO A 240 -4.85 13.79 5.42
C PRO A 240 -4.07 12.49 5.58
N THR A 241 -2.97 12.53 6.36
CA THR A 241 -2.00 11.44 6.39
C THR A 241 -1.71 10.96 7.81
N PHE A 242 -1.71 9.63 7.99
CA PHE A 242 -1.23 8.93 9.17
C PHE A 242 0.13 8.29 8.87
N LEU A 243 1.12 8.50 9.72
CA LEU A 243 2.48 7.96 9.60
C LEU A 243 2.82 7.10 10.81
N LEU A 244 3.43 5.94 10.56
CA LEU A 244 3.91 5.04 11.61
C LEU A 244 5.29 4.48 11.24
N HIS A 245 6.26 4.56 12.17
CA HIS A 245 7.60 4.02 11.96
C HIS A 245 8.23 3.54 13.26
N ALA A 246 9.16 2.58 13.16
CA ALA A 246 10.03 2.20 14.27
C ALA A 246 11.41 2.86 14.07
N ILE A 247 11.96 3.46 15.13
CA ILE A 247 13.24 4.19 15.08
C ILE A 247 14.41 3.22 14.82
N ASP A 248 14.28 1.97 15.26
CA ASP A 248 15.27 0.90 15.08
C ASP A 248 15.15 0.16 13.73
N ASP A 249 14.45 0.74 12.74
CA ASP A 249 14.32 0.16 11.40
C ASP A 249 15.67 0.15 10.66
N PRO A 250 16.26 -1.04 10.37
CA PRO A 250 17.56 -1.13 9.74
C PRO A 250 17.51 -1.05 8.21
N ALA A 251 16.33 -1.13 7.60
CA ALA A 251 16.15 -1.19 6.15
C ALA A 251 15.69 0.15 5.57
N VAL A 252 14.61 0.71 6.11
CA VAL A 252 14.09 2.01 5.71
C VAL A 252 14.27 2.98 6.86
N LYS A 253 15.18 3.93 6.70
CA LYS A 253 15.48 4.91 7.73
C LYS A 253 14.25 5.72 8.11
N VAL A 254 14.04 5.95 9.42
CA VAL A 254 12.91 6.72 9.95
C VAL A 254 12.81 8.13 9.37
N GLU A 255 13.93 8.67 8.86
CA GLU A 255 14.02 9.94 8.16
C GLU A 255 13.08 10.03 6.95
N ASN A 256 12.72 8.89 6.31
CA ASN A 256 11.68 8.88 5.27
C ASN A 256 10.35 9.43 5.80
N SER A 257 9.90 8.96 6.97
CA SER A 257 8.68 9.47 7.60
C SER A 257 8.83 10.91 8.09
N LEU A 258 10.00 11.29 8.62
CA LEU A 258 10.26 12.63 9.14
C LEU A 258 10.24 13.70 8.03
N VAL A 259 10.88 13.45 6.88
CA VAL A 259 10.88 14.42 5.76
C VAL A 259 9.48 14.57 5.17
N PHE A 260 8.72 13.47 5.06
CA PHE A 260 7.35 13.51 4.56
C PHE A 260 6.39 14.24 5.53
N PHE A 261 6.53 13.97 6.82
CA PHE A 261 5.78 14.66 7.86
C PHE A 261 5.99 16.18 7.82
N ASN A 262 7.26 16.62 7.66
CA ASN A 262 7.58 18.03 7.56
C ASN A 262 6.97 18.67 6.31
N ALA A 263 7.09 18.01 5.15
CA ALA A 263 6.49 18.48 3.90
C ALA A 263 4.97 18.65 4.01
N LEU A 264 4.27 17.66 4.61
CA LEU A 264 2.83 17.73 4.85
C LEU A 264 2.46 18.93 5.73
N ARG A 265 3.19 19.14 6.83
CA ARG A 265 2.96 20.27 7.74
C ARG A 265 3.19 21.63 7.07
N GLU A 266 4.25 21.75 6.27
CA GLU A 266 4.57 22.98 5.53
C GLU A 266 3.46 23.35 4.53
N GLN A 267 2.79 22.36 3.95
CA GLN A 267 1.66 22.54 3.05
C GLN A 267 0.28 22.62 3.76
N GLY A 268 0.26 22.61 5.09
CA GLY A 268 -0.97 22.68 5.87
C GLY A 268 -1.85 21.43 5.79
N VAL A 269 -1.30 20.30 5.32
CA VAL A 269 -2.02 19.02 5.25
C VAL A 269 -2.14 18.41 6.66
N PRO A 270 -3.35 17.99 7.10
CA PRO A 270 -3.50 17.32 8.38
C PRO A 270 -2.67 16.05 8.44
N VAL A 271 -1.78 15.94 9.41
CA VAL A 271 -0.89 14.78 9.58
C VAL A 271 -0.77 14.39 11.04
N GLU A 272 -0.78 13.08 11.28
CA GLU A 272 -0.47 12.48 12.59
C GLU A 272 0.65 11.45 12.39
N MET A 273 1.68 11.49 13.25
CA MET A 273 2.83 10.59 13.16
C MET A 273 3.13 9.94 14.50
N HIS A 274 3.35 8.63 14.47
CA HIS A 274 3.75 7.84 15.63
C HIS A 274 5.10 7.18 15.38
N LEU A 275 6.05 7.42 16.29
CA LEU A 275 7.37 6.82 16.28
C LEU A 275 7.53 5.92 17.51
N PHE A 276 7.90 4.68 17.28
CA PHE A 276 8.18 3.72 18.34
C PHE A 276 9.68 3.41 18.39
N GLU A 277 10.23 3.26 19.59
CA GLU A 277 11.64 2.95 19.77
C GLU A 277 12.05 1.66 19.05
N ARG A 278 11.17 0.63 19.12
CA ARG A 278 11.43 -0.72 18.61
C ARG A 278 10.31 -1.24 17.74
N GLY A 279 10.70 -1.98 16.69
CA GLY A 279 9.77 -2.63 15.76
C GLY A 279 10.51 -3.25 14.59
N LYS A 280 11.70 -2.73 14.26
CA LYS A 280 12.45 -3.08 13.06
C LYS A 280 11.65 -2.79 11.79
N HIS A 281 12.10 -3.32 10.64
CA HIS A 281 11.39 -3.17 9.38
C HIS A 281 10.36 -4.29 9.17
N GLY A 282 9.23 -3.94 8.56
CA GLY A 282 8.26 -4.93 8.12
C GLY A 282 7.54 -5.64 9.26
N PHE A 283 7.31 -4.99 10.41
CA PHE A 283 6.64 -5.61 11.56
C PHE A 283 5.18 -6.02 11.25
N GLY A 284 4.46 -5.29 10.37
CA GLY A 284 3.07 -5.57 10.05
C GLY A 284 2.20 -5.76 11.30
N ILE A 285 1.42 -6.84 11.33
CA ILE A 285 0.66 -7.28 12.52
C ILE A 285 1.43 -8.34 13.31
N ARG A 286 2.09 -9.28 12.60
CA ARG A 286 2.68 -10.48 13.23
C ARG A 286 3.84 -10.15 14.13
N ASP A 287 4.83 -9.42 13.60
CA ASP A 287 6.06 -9.13 14.33
C ASP A 287 5.88 -7.95 15.29
N ALA A 288 4.74 -7.28 15.24
CA ALA A 288 4.31 -6.27 16.19
C ALA A 288 3.86 -6.87 17.54
N GLN A 289 3.47 -8.16 17.55
CA GLN A 289 2.92 -8.79 18.76
C GLN A 289 3.91 -8.74 19.93
N GLY A 290 3.41 -8.35 21.09
CA GLY A 290 4.22 -8.19 22.30
C GLY A 290 5.04 -6.90 22.37
N LEU A 291 5.02 -6.06 21.34
CA LEU A 291 5.66 -4.75 21.33
C LEU A 291 4.63 -3.63 21.59
N PRO A 292 5.04 -2.47 22.11
CA PRO A 292 4.13 -1.32 22.28
C PRO A 292 3.40 -0.90 21.01
N LEU A 293 4.06 -1.04 19.84
CA LEU A 293 3.47 -0.69 18.54
C LEU A 293 2.38 -1.66 18.06
N ALA A 294 2.12 -2.79 18.76
CA ALA A 294 1.07 -3.74 18.37
C ALA A 294 -0.34 -3.12 18.30
N ILE A 295 -0.55 -1.99 18.96
CA ILE A 295 -1.83 -1.24 18.96
C ILE A 295 -2.05 -0.39 17.70
N TRP A 296 -1.09 -0.36 16.77
CA TRP A 296 -1.12 0.55 15.63
C TRP A 296 -2.39 0.45 14.75
N PRO A 297 -3.00 -0.73 14.52
CA PRO A 297 -4.23 -0.77 13.73
C PRO A 297 -5.38 0.00 14.39
N GLU A 298 -5.50 -0.10 15.71
CA GLU A 298 -6.49 0.66 16.48
C GLU A 298 -6.22 2.16 16.42
N MET A 299 -4.95 2.58 16.56
CA MET A 299 -4.56 3.99 16.47
C MET A 299 -4.94 4.55 15.10
N MET A 300 -4.60 3.83 14.02
CA MET A 300 -4.96 4.22 12.66
C MET A 300 -6.47 4.32 12.48
N MET A 301 -7.22 3.29 12.88
CA MET A 301 -8.69 3.27 12.72
C MET A 301 -9.38 4.39 13.52
N ASN A 302 -8.91 4.69 14.74
CA ASN A 302 -9.40 5.80 15.54
C ASN A 302 -9.11 7.14 14.85
N TRP A 303 -7.92 7.31 14.30
CA TRP A 303 -7.56 8.49 13.52
C TRP A 303 -8.44 8.63 12.26
N VAL A 304 -8.61 7.55 11.47
CA VAL A 304 -9.47 7.54 10.27
C VAL A 304 -10.89 7.99 10.61
N ALA A 305 -11.46 7.52 11.73
CA ALA A 305 -12.82 7.89 12.16
C ALA A 305 -12.99 9.41 12.42
N THR A 306 -11.89 10.15 12.56
CA THR A 306 -11.92 11.63 12.70
C THR A 306 -11.81 12.36 11.36
N LYS A 307 -11.54 11.64 10.26
CA LYS A 307 -11.25 12.23 8.94
C LYS A 307 -12.37 11.96 7.92
N VAL A 308 -13.09 10.86 8.06
CA VAL A 308 -14.12 10.42 7.10
C VAL A 308 -15.41 9.95 7.79
#